data_950d4d930f1ea3a5ccbf3d853bf4c26f
#
_entry.id   950d4d930f1ea3a5ccbf3d853bf4c26f
#
_cell.length_a   1.000
_cell.length_b   1.000
_cell.length_c   1.000
_cell.angle_alpha   90.00
_cell.angle_beta   90.00
_cell.angle_gamma   90.00
#
_symmetry.space_group_name_H-M   'P 1'
#
loop_
_entity.id
_entity.type
_entity.pdbx_description
1 polymer ?
#
loop_
_entity_poly.entity_id
_entity_poly.type
_entity_poly.pdbx_seq_one_letter_code
_entity_poly.pdbx_strand_id
1 'polypeptide(L)'
;MMLTLRKNQIEPVRIGIEYFSEKKPVPSIIVAPTAFGKSIVIAAIAKGIGEKVLVIQPSKELLEQNYEKFINLGGKATIYSASMGEKEIGDVTYATIGSIVKVATKFKELGITKVIIDECDRFPREPNGMLRRFLKGAGIKYTLGLTATPLKLQTNMGQDGRPFSKLVMLTSRSKKGIFFKKIIYVAQIQEMVESKFWSKLEYQSYDFNTGDLIYNTTGAEYSNSSIKKAYKNQKISGKIVKKVEELYDRRSILIAVPSIDEAKALTTLIPSCKAVYSDMPSQERKETLEEFKSGKLRCVAQVNILSVGFDYPELDCIITGRPTASLSWWYQFVGR
;
A
#
# COMPACT_ATOMS: atom_id res chain seq x y z
N MET A 1 -11.95 7.72 21.76
CA MET A 1 -10.58 7.90 22.31
C MET A 1 -9.80 8.78 21.34
N MET A 2 -9.26 9.90 21.78
CA MET A 2 -8.50 10.80 20.89
C MET A 2 -7.20 10.10 20.47
N LEU A 3 -6.94 9.97 19.16
CA LEU A 3 -5.71 9.38 18.65
C LEU A 3 -4.52 10.28 19.03
N THR A 4 -3.47 9.69 19.59
CA THR A 4 -2.22 10.37 19.94
C THR A 4 -1.07 9.82 19.12
N LEU A 5 -0.09 10.67 18.80
CA LEU A 5 1.11 10.25 18.10
C LEU A 5 1.97 9.34 18.98
N ARG A 6 2.47 8.26 18.39
CA ARG A 6 3.53 7.45 18.99
C ARG A 6 4.85 8.23 18.97
N LYS A 7 5.77 7.91 19.87
CA LYS A 7 7.08 8.61 19.99
C LYS A 7 7.83 8.66 18.64
N ASN A 8 7.83 7.57 17.89
CA ASN A 8 8.49 7.46 16.60
C ASN A 8 7.79 8.22 15.45
N GLN A 9 6.54 8.67 15.66
CA GLN A 9 5.77 9.46 14.68
C GLN A 9 5.96 10.97 14.85
N ILE A 10 6.49 11.42 15.98
CA ILE A 10 6.67 12.85 16.28
C ILE A 10 7.62 13.49 15.27
N GLU A 11 8.77 12.89 15.06
CA GLU A 11 9.82 13.45 14.20
C GLU A 11 9.41 13.53 12.72
N PRO A 12 8.87 12.49 12.07
CA PRO A 12 8.40 12.64 10.70
C PRO A 12 7.24 13.62 10.53
N VAL A 13 6.40 13.81 11.56
CA VAL A 13 5.36 14.85 11.54
C VAL A 13 6.00 16.23 11.58
N ARG A 14 6.95 16.48 12.48
CA ARG A 14 7.70 17.74 12.57
C ARG A 14 8.39 18.08 11.24
N ILE A 15 9.17 17.15 10.69
CA ILE A 15 9.87 17.32 9.40
C ILE A 15 8.87 17.55 8.26
N GLY A 16 7.74 16.84 8.25
CA GLY A 16 6.70 17.01 7.24
C GLY A 16 6.05 18.39 7.28
N ILE A 17 5.78 18.94 8.46
CA ILE A 17 5.24 20.31 8.62
C ILE A 17 6.30 21.35 8.18
N GLU A 18 7.54 21.21 8.62
CA GLU A 18 8.63 22.11 8.23
C GLU A 18 8.86 22.16 6.72
N TYR A 19 8.73 21.02 6.03
CA TYR A 19 8.81 20.96 4.57
C TYR A 19 7.84 21.93 3.88
N PHE A 20 6.63 22.11 4.40
CA PHE A 20 5.64 23.02 3.82
C PHE A 20 5.92 24.52 4.07
N SER A 21 6.99 24.83 4.77
CA SER A 21 7.51 26.19 5.01
C SER A 21 8.83 26.47 4.27
N GLU A 22 9.37 25.50 3.51
CA GLU A 22 10.61 25.67 2.75
C GLU A 22 10.45 26.77 1.69
N LYS A 23 11.45 27.68 1.56
CA LYS A 23 11.45 28.76 0.55
C LYS A 23 11.54 28.23 -0.90
N LYS A 24 12.26 27.12 -1.09
CA LYS A 24 12.47 26.47 -2.41
C LYS A 24 12.14 24.97 -2.30
N PRO A 25 10.87 24.62 -2.17
CA PRO A 25 10.48 23.21 -2.01
C PRO A 25 10.76 22.42 -3.27
N VAL A 26 11.20 21.20 -3.09
CA VAL A 26 11.28 20.20 -4.15
C VAL A 26 10.39 19.02 -3.78
N PRO A 27 9.75 18.32 -4.72
CA PRO A 27 8.96 17.15 -4.41
C PRO A 27 9.77 16.15 -3.58
N SER A 28 9.30 15.84 -2.36
CA SER A 28 10.04 15.07 -1.35
C SER A 28 9.24 13.89 -0.86
N ILE A 29 9.92 12.91 -0.24
CA ILE A 29 9.30 11.68 0.27
C ILE A 29 9.68 11.49 1.75
N ILE A 30 8.71 11.04 2.54
CA ILE A 30 8.89 10.36 3.82
C ILE A 30 8.74 8.87 3.57
N VAL A 31 9.74 8.09 3.96
CA VAL A 31 9.72 6.63 3.90
C VAL A 31 9.38 6.09 5.28
N ALA A 32 8.26 5.37 5.36
CA ALA A 32 7.80 4.77 6.61
C ALA A 32 7.23 3.37 6.33
N PRO A 33 7.67 2.34 7.07
CA PRO A 33 7.28 0.96 6.81
C PRO A 33 5.78 0.74 6.98
N THR A 34 5.30 -0.42 6.54
CA THR A 34 3.94 -0.89 6.83
C THR A 34 3.75 -0.93 8.35
N ALA A 35 2.54 -0.72 8.85
CA ALA A 35 2.21 -0.64 10.28
C ALA A 35 2.90 0.50 11.08
N PHE A 36 3.69 1.35 10.46
CA PHE A 36 4.23 2.57 11.10
C PHE A 36 3.11 3.54 11.53
N GLY A 37 1.97 3.47 10.87
CA GLY A 37 0.87 4.41 11.04
C GLY A 37 0.99 5.64 10.14
N LYS A 38 1.43 5.45 8.89
CA LYS A 38 1.51 6.53 7.86
C LYS A 38 0.28 7.41 7.80
N SER A 39 -0.91 6.81 7.91
CA SER A 39 -2.18 7.56 7.89
C SER A 39 -2.29 8.57 9.02
N ILE A 40 -1.81 8.22 10.22
CA ILE A 40 -1.80 9.13 11.38
C ILE A 40 -0.78 10.24 11.16
N VAL A 41 0.40 9.89 10.61
CA VAL A 41 1.43 10.88 10.25
C VAL A 41 0.90 11.87 9.20
N ILE A 42 0.24 11.38 8.14
CA ILE A 42 -0.41 12.23 7.12
C ILE A 42 -1.44 13.15 7.76
N ALA A 43 -2.31 12.61 8.60
CA ALA A 43 -3.35 13.38 9.28
C ALA A 43 -2.76 14.46 10.20
N ALA A 44 -1.73 14.11 10.97
CA ALA A 44 -1.06 15.06 11.87
C ALA A 44 -0.33 16.17 11.09
N ILE A 45 0.35 15.83 9.99
CA ILE A 45 0.98 16.83 9.11
C ILE A 45 -0.10 17.75 8.52
N ALA A 46 -1.17 17.18 7.94
CA ALA A 46 -2.24 17.97 7.33
C ALA A 46 -2.91 18.94 8.32
N LYS A 47 -3.10 18.49 9.58
CA LYS A 47 -3.61 19.33 10.66
C LYS A 47 -2.62 20.40 11.07
N GLY A 48 -1.33 20.06 11.17
CA GLY A 48 -0.28 20.94 11.65
C GLY A 48 0.16 22.03 10.66
N ILE A 49 -0.14 21.87 9.37
CA ILE A 49 0.16 22.90 8.34
C ILE A 49 -0.63 24.18 8.58
N GLY A 50 -1.86 24.10 9.11
CA GLY A 50 -2.72 25.26 9.38
C GLY A 50 -3.16 26.05 8.14
N GLU A 51 -2.96 25.51 6.94
CA GLU A 51 -3.32 26.10 5.67
C GLU A 51 -4.01 25.06 4.77
N LYS A 52 -4.54 25.52 3.61
CA LYS A 52 -5.20 24.62 2.66
C LYS A 52 -4.25 23.54 2.12
N VAL A 53 -4.66 22.28 2.27
CA VAL A 53 -3.88 21.11 1.83
C VAL A 53 -4.78 20.04 1.22
N LEU A 54 -4.32 19.46 0.13
CA LEU A 54 -4.95 18.32 -0.51
C LEU A 54 -4.21 17.03 -0.13
N VAL A 55 -4.95 16.00 0.32
CA VAL A 55 -4.42 14.68 0.60
C VAL A 55 -4.92 13.72 -0.47
N ILE A 56 -4.01 13.20 -1.30
CA ILE A 56 -4.34 12.28 -2.39
C ILE A 56 -4.15 10.85 -1.93
N GLN A 57 -5.21 10.04 -2.10
CA GLN A 57 -5.25 8.63 -1.77
C GLN A 57 -5.33 7.76 -3.03
N PRO A 58 -4.71 6.56 -3.05
CA PRO A 58 -4.70 5.70 -4.24
C PRO A 58 -6.04 4.98 -4.49
N SER A 59 -6.88 4.77 -3.47
CA SER A 59 -8.17 4.10 -3.58
C SER A 59 -9.23 4.73 -2.68
N LYS A 60 -10.51 4.36 -2.93
CA LYS A 60 -11.65 4.77 -2.11
C LYS A 60 -11.51 4.26 -0.67
N GLU A 61 -11.16 3.01 -0.49
CA GLU A 61 -11.06 2.36 0.82
C GLU A 61 -10.00 3.03 1.70
N LEU A 62 -8.84 3.36 1.12
CA LEU A 62 -7.78 4.09 1.83
C LEU A 62 -8.18 5.54 2.11
N LEU A 63 -8.96 6.15 1.22
CA LEU A 63 -9.49 7.49 1.43
C LEU A 63 -10.42 7.51 2.66
N GLU A 64 -11.40 6.61 2.72
CA GLU A 64 -12.35 6.48 3.84
C GLU A 64 -11.60 6.29 5.16
N GLN A 65 -10.71 5.30 5.23
CA GLN A 65 -9.92 5.00 6.43
C GLN A 65 -9.06 6.19 6.90
N ASN A 66 -8.41 6.88 5.97
CA ASN A 66 -7.50 7.96 6.31
C ASN A 66 -8.26 9.25 6.67
N TYR A 67 -9.39 9.50 6.03
CA TYR A 67 -10.33 10.56 6.41
C TYR A 67 -10.86 10.36 7.83
N GLU A 68 -11.36 9.17 8.17
CA GLU A 68 -11.82 8.85 9.51
C GLU A 68 -10.74 9.06 10.58
N LYS A 69 -9.49 8.65 10.30
CA LYS A 69 -8.36 8.88 11.20
C LYS A 69 -8.08 10.38 11.42
N PHE A 70 -8.24 11.19 10.36
CA PHE A 70 -8.09 12.64 10.47
C PHE A 70 -9.18 13.27 11.33
N ILE A 71 -10.44 12.86 11.14
CA ILE A 71 -11.57 13.31 11.97
C ILE A 71 -11.36 12.89 13.44
N ASN A 72 -10.91 11.65 13.68
CA ASN A 72 -10.63 11.13 15.03
C ASN A 72 -9.43 11.82 15.71
N LEU A 73 -8.55 12.49 14.96
CA LEU A 73 -7.54 13.40 15.49
C LEU A 73 -8.08 14.81 15.79
N GLY A 74 -9.40 15.02 15.66
CA GLY A 74 -10.06 16.31 15.87
C GLY A 74 -9.81 17.29 14.71
N GLY A 75 -9.54 16.81 13.51
CA GLY A 75 -9.47 17.59 12.28
C GLY A 75 -10.86 17.78 11.65
N LYS A 76 -10.98 18.81 10.80
CA LYS A 76 -12.14 19.01 9.92
C LYS A 76 -11.65 18.90 8.47
N ALA A 77 -12.26 18.05 7.68
CA ALA A 77 -11.89 17.82 6.28
C ALA A 77 -13.12 17.60 5.42
N THR A 78 -12.94 17.75 4.12
CA THR A 78 -13.92 17.43 3.10
C THR A 78 -13.42 16.30 2.21
N ILE A 79 -14.33 15.70 1.44
CA ILE A 79 -14.01 14.63 0.51
C ILE A 79 -14.30 15.09 -0.92
N TYR A 80 -13.36 14.81 -1.84
CA TYR A 80 -13.55 14.94 -3.27
C TYR A 80 -13.34 13.59 -3.97
N SER A 81 -14.39 12.79 -4.06
CA SER A 81 -14.36 11.45 -4.63
C SER A 81 -15.64 11.13 -5.39
N ALA A 82 -15.50 10.84 -6.70
CA ALA A 82 -16.64 10.46 -7.53
C ALA A 82 -17.29 9.14 -7.08
N SER A 83 -16.48 8.19 -6.61
CA SER A 83 -16.96 6.88 -6.12
C SER A 83 -17.69 6.94 -4.78
N MET A 84 -17.55 8.06 -4.04
CA MET A 84 -18.30 8.33 -2.80
C MET A 84 -19.48 9.28 -3.01
N GLY A 85 -19.61 9.87 -4.20
CA GLY A 85 -20.64 10.87 -4.47
C GLY A 85 -20.35 12.26 -3.89
N GLU A 86 -19.21 12.45 -3.22
CA GLU A 86 -18.82 13.68 -2.56
C GLU A 86 -17.86 14.49 -3.43
N LYS A 87 -18.07 15.81 -3.53
CA LYS A 87 -17.28 16.72 -4.37
C LYS A 87 -17.09 18.09 -3.71
N GLU A 88 -16.73 18.07 -2.44
CA GLU A 88 -16.48 19.29 -1.66
C GLU A 88 -14.99 19.55 -1.52
N ILE A 89 -14.58 20.84 -1.61
CA ILE A 89 -13.19 21.29 -1.43
C ILE A 89 -13.16 22.26 -0.24
N GLY A 90 -12.49 21.85 0.82
CA GLY A 90 -12.30 22.63 2.05
C GLY A 90 -10.82 22.94 2.32
N ASP A 91 -10.52 23.36 3.54
CA ASP A 91 -9.13 23.64 3.94
C ASP A 91 -8.28 22.36 3.94
N VAL A 92 -8.81 21.26 4.44
CA VAL A 92 -8.21 19.93 4.24
C VAL A 92 -9.16 19.10 3.39
N THR A 93 -8.69 18.67 2.22
CA THR A 93 -9.50 17.88 1.30
C THR A 93 -8.84 16.52 1.05
N TYR A 94 -9.55 15.43 1.28
CA TYR A 94 -9.15 14.09 0.90
C TYR A 94 -9.73 13.73 -0.47
N ALA A 95 -8.89 13.23 -1.40
CA ALA A 95 -9.33 12.95 -2.75
C ALA A 95 -8.64 11.74 -3.38
N THR A 96 -9.29 11.13 -4.38
CA THR A 96 -8.63 10.20 -5.30
C THR A 96 -8.23 10.92 -6.59
N ILE A 97 -7.07 10.56 -7.17
CA ILE A 97 -6.54 11.27 -8.36
C ILE A 97 -7.50 11.22 -9.55
N GLY A 98 -8.22 10.11 -9.74
CA GLY A 98 -9.20 9.97 -10.82
C GLY A 98 -10.33 10.98 -10.74
N SER A 99 -10.72 11.39 -9.53
CA SER A 99 -11.81 12.33 -9.28
C SER A 99 -11.40 13.79 -9.53
N ILE A 100 -10.14 14.15 -9.27
CA ILE A 100 -9.68 15.55 -9.29
C ILE A 100 -8.96 15.96 -10.57
N VAL A 101 -8.43 15.02 -11.35
CA VAL A 101 -7.57 15.33 -12.52
C VAL A 101 -8.23 16.25 -13.55
N LYS A 102 -9.55 16.15 -13.74
CA LYS A 102 -10.32 16.97 -14.69
C LYS A 102 -10.70 18.36 -14.17
N VAL A 103 -10.55 18.59 -12.87
CA VAL A 103 -10.98 19.83 -12.18
C VAL A 103 -9.80 20.55 -11.50
N ALA A 104 -8.59 20.33 -11.99
CA ALA A 104 -7.37 20.91 -11.42
C ALA A 104 -7.43 22.44 -11.27
N THR A 105 -8.08 23.16 -12.20
CA THR A 105 -8.27 24.60 -12.16
C THR A 105 -9.05 25.07 -10.94
N LYS A 106 -10.07 24.32 -10.48
CA LYS A 106 -10.81 24.65 -9.25
C LYS A 106 -9.91 24.68 -8.01
N PHE A 107 -8.99 23.72 -7.92
CA PHE A 107 -8.01 23.68 -6.82
C PHE A 107 -7.06 24.87 -6.86
N LYS A 108 -6.66 25.29 -8.08
CA LYS A 108 -5.83 26.49 -8.30
C LYS A 108 -6.56 27.76 -7.88
N GLU A 109 -7.80 27.92 -8.31
CA GLU A 109 -8.64 29.10 -7.99
C GLU A 109 -8.89 29.22 -6.49
N LEU A 110 -9.02 28.10 -5.77
CA LEU A 110 -9.17 28.05 -4.32
C LEU A 110 -7.84 28.21 -3.56
N GLY A 111 -6.71 28.40 -4.28
CA GLY A 111 -5.40 28.67 -3.69
C GLY A 111 -4.74 27.46 -3.04
N ILE A 112 -5.12 26.23 -3.40
CA ILE A 112 -4.49 25.02 -2.88
C ILE A 112 -3.14 24.81 -3.59
N THR A 113 -2.06 24.99 -2.85
CA THR A 113 -0.68 24.85 -3.37
C THR A 113 0.10 23.72 -2.72
N LYS A 114 -0.47 23.06 -1.73
CA LYS A 114 0.15 22.02 -0.90
C LYS A 114 -0.56 20.69 -1.09
N VAL A 115 0.22 19.63 -1.36
CA VAL A 115 -0.29 18.27 -1.56
C VAL A 115 0.51 17.26 -0.74
N ILE A 116 -0.19 16.37 -0.07
CA ILE A 116 0.34 15.14 0.53
C ILE A 116 -0.18 13.96 -0.29
N ILE A 117 0.70 13.02 -0.65
CA ILE A 117 0.37 11.86 -1.48
C ILE A 117 0.66 10.59 -0.70
N ASP A 118 -0.36 9.83 -0.37
CA ASP A 118 -0.21 8.52 0.25
C ASP A 118 0.13 7.45 -0.79
N GLU A 119 0.94 6.44 -0.38
CA GLU A 119 1.45 5.38 -1.25
C GLU A 119 1.95 5.92 -2.60
N CYS A 120 2.84 6.92 -2.53
CA CYS A 120 3.29 7.69 -3.69
C CYS A 120 4.07 6.87 -4.73
N ASP A 121 4.55 5.68 -4.39
CA ASP A 121 5.15 4.69 -5.29
C ASP A 121 4.15 4.08 -6.29
N ARG A 122 2.85 4.13 -5.99
CA ARG A 122 1.79 3.59 -6.85
C ARG A 122 1.48 4.45 -8.05
N PHE A 123 1.83 5.73 -8.01
CA PHE A 123 1.54 6.63 -9.11
C PHE A 123 2.52 6.44 -10.27
N PRO A 124 2.01 6.46 -11.53
CA PRO A 124 2.84 6.33 -12.72
C PRO A 124 3.93 7.42 -12.79
N ARG A 125 5.10 7.04 -13.33
CA ARG A 125 6.23 7.97 -13.51
C ARG A 125 6.12 8.84 -14.75
N GLU A 126 5.24 8.50 -15.67
CA GLU A 126 5.11 9.17 -16.96
C GLU A 126 4.92 10.67 -16.77
N PRO A 127 5.65 11.49 -17.54
CA PRO A 127 5.53 12.95 -17.48
C PRO A 127 4.09 13.45 -17.67
N ASN A 128 3.31 12.73 -18.46
CA ASN A 128 1.92 13.05 -18.79
C ASN A 128 0.88 12.24 -17.98
N GLY A 129 1.32 11.52 -16.93
CA GLY A 129 0.43 10.78 -16.03
C GLY A 129 -0.58 11.69 -15.30
N MET A 130 -1.72 11.13 -14.89
CA MET A 130 -2.81 11.89 -14.25
C MET A 130 -2.33 12.77 -13.09
N LEU A 131 -1.48 12.23 -12.22
CA LEU A 131 -0.95 12.98 -11.08
C LEU A 131 -0.18 14.23 -11.54
N ARG A 132 0.76 14.08 -12.47
CA ARG A 132 1.58 15.22 -12.94
C ARG A 132 0.77 16.27 -13.67
N ARG A 133 -0.23 15.85 -14.47
CA ARG A 133 -1.17 16.77 -15.12
C ARG A 133 -1.96 17.55 -14.09
N PHE A 134 -2.47 16.87 -13.06
CA PHE A 134 -3.17 17.53 -11.97
C PHE A 134 -2.27 18.54 -11.25
N LEU A 135 -1.09 18.13 -10.76
CA LEU A 135 -0.17 18.99 -10.02
C LEU A 135 0.20 20.25 -10.80
N LYS A 136 0.45 20.10 -12.11
CA LYS A 136 0.74 21.22 -13.00
C LYS A 136 -0.49 22.13 -13.19
N GLY A 137 -1.66 21.55 -13.48
CA GLY A 137 -2.90 22.29 -13.72
C GLY A 137 -3.41 23.03 -12.48
N ALA A 138 -3.24 22.45 -11.30
CA ALA A 138 -3.60 23.06 -10.02
C ALA A 138 -2.53 24.03 -9.48
N GLY A 139 -1.37 24.16 -10.13
CA GLY A 139 -0.31 25.07 -9.68
C GLY A 139 0.31 24.66 -8.34
N ILE A 140 0.38 23.35 -8.06
CA ILE A 140 0.93 22.83 -6.80
C ILE A 140 2.41 23.19 -6.67
N LYS A 141 2.77 23.78 -5.55
CA LYS A 141 4.15 24.18 -5.21
C LYS A 141 4.83 23.15 -4.31
N TYR A 142 4.12 22.61 -3.32
CA TYR A 142 4.65 21.68 -2.36
C TYR A 142 4.05 20.29 -2.59
N THR A 143 4.90 19.29 -2.75
CA THR A 143 4.46 17.89 -2.91
C THR A 143 5.24 16.99 -1.98
N LEU A 144 4.57 16.45 -0.97
CA LEU A 144 5.12 15.49 -0.03
C LEU A 144 4.50 14.12 -0.28
N GLY A 145 5.31 13.12 -0.65
CA GLY A 145 4.90 11.73 -0.77
C GLY A 145 5.19 10.94 0.50
N LEU A 146 4.32 10.00 0.84
CA LEU A 146 4.60 8.97 1.84
C LEU A 146 4.53 7.60 1.18
N THR A 147 5.46 6.71 1.53
CA THR A 147 5.47 5.32 1.04
C THR A 147 6.28 4.42 1.97
N ALA A 148 5.96 3.13 1.96
CA ALA A 148 6.78 2.11 2.60
C ALA A 148 7.94 1.65 1.70
N THR A 149 7.80 1.81 0.38
CA THR A 149 8.72 1.29 -0.63
C THR A 149 9.17 2.41 -1.57
N PRO A 150 10.30 3.11 -1.28
CA PRO A 150 10.80 4.20 -2.12
C PRO A 150 11.45 3.70 -3.43
N LEU A 151 11.09 2.49 -3.83
CA LEU A 151 11.63 1.78 -4.99
C LEU A 151 10.53 1.47 -6.00
N LYS A 152 10.88 1.39 -7.26
CA LYS A 152 9.99 0.94 -8.34
C LYS A 152 10.74 0.05 -9.31
N LEU A 153 10.07 -0.96 -9.82
CA LEU A 153 10.60 -1.75 -10.93
C LEU A 153 10.56 -0.92 -12.22
N GLN A 154 11.66 -0.92 -12.93
CA GLN A 154 11.78 -0.35 -14.28
C GLN A 154 12.14 -1.48 -15.24
N THR A 155 11.28 -1.71 -16.22
CA THR A 155 11.54 -2.68 -17.28
C THR A 155 12.58 -2.11 -18.25
N ASN A 156 13.57 -2.92 -18.58
CA ASN A 156 14.59 -2.66 -19.58
C ASN A 156 14.63 -3.85 -20.55
N MET A 157 15.19 -3.65 -21.74
CA MET A 157 15.44 -4.73 -22.69
C MET A 157 16.90 -5.15 -22.56
N GLY A 158 17.13 -6.46 -22.42
CA GLY A 158 18.44 -7.05 -22.45
C GLY A 158 19.04 -7.05 -23.86
N GLN A 159 20.34 -7.30 -23.97
CA GLN A 159 21.01 -7.46 -25.29
C GLN A 159 20.46 -8.66 -26.06
N ASP A 160 19.92 -9.64 -25.38
CA ASP A 160 19.25 -10.84 -25.92
C ASP A 160 17.78 -10.58 -26.33
N GLY A 161 17.31 -9.32 -26.28
CA GLY A 161 15.93 -8.94 -26.60
C GLY A 161 14.91 -9.34 -25.53
N ARG A 162 15.32 -9.87 -24.40
CA ARG A 162 14.40 -10.23 -23.31
C ARG A 162 14.19 -9.09 -22.34
N PRO A 163 12.95 -8.86 -21.88
CA PRO A 163 12.69 -7.86 -20.87
C PRO A 163 13.22 -8.32 -19.50
N PHE A 164 13.87 -7.41 -18.79
CA PHE A 164 14.24 -7.61 -17.39
C PHE A 164 13.87 -6.37 -16.58
N SER A 165 13.62 -6.54 -15.30
CA SER A 165 13.28 -5.44 -14.40
C SER A 165 14.43 -5.11 -13.46
N LYS A 166 14.68 -3.82 -13.32
CA LYS A 166 15.65 -3.26 -12.38
C LYS A 166 14.92 -2.44 -11.32
N LEU A 167 15.30 -2.62 -10.05
CA LEU A 167 14.85 -1.74 -8.97
C LEU A 167 15.52 -0.37 -9.11
N VAL A 168 14.73 0.68 -9.13
CA VAL A 168 15.21 2.05 -9.20
C VAL A 168 14.54 2.89 -8.12
N MET A 169 15.29 3.80 -7.53
CA MET A 169 14.77 4.74 -6.53
C MET A 169 13.68 5.63 -7.12
N LEU A 170 12.67 5.95 -6.31
CA LEU A 170 11.64 6.95 -6.66
C LEU A 170 12.19 8.36 -6.72
N THR A 171 13.33 8.60 -6.07
CA THR A 171 13.97 9.90 -5.96
C THR A 171 15.26 9.99 -6.75
N SER A 172 15.50 11.15 -7.38
CA SER A 172 16.81 11.51 -7.93
C SER A 172 16.92 13.02 -8.07
N ARG A 173 18.03 13.59 -7.57
CA ARG A 173 18.31 15.03 -7.70
C ARG A 173 18.68 15.43 -9.14
N SER A 174 19.43 14.57 -9.82
CA SER A 174 20.03 14.88 -11.13
C SER A 174 19.27 14.33 -12.32
N LYS A 175 18.62 13.18 -12.17
CA LYS A 175 17.98 12.48 -13.31
C LYS A 175 16.72 13.22 -13.76
N LYS A 176 16.72 13.69 -15.02
CA LYS A 176 15.53 14.26 -15.66
C LYS A 176 14.42 13.21 -15.70
N GLY A 177 13.16 13.65 -15.55
CA GLY A 177 11.98 12.76 -15.59
C GLY A 177 11.59 12.15 -14.26
N ILE A 178 12.47 11.98 -13.28
CA ILE A 178 12.11 11.54 -11.94
C ILE A 178 11.46 12.71 -11.18
N PHE A 179 10.24 12.47 -10.67
CA PHE A 179 9.43 13.51 -10.05
C PHE A 179 9.96 13.89 -8.65
N PHE A 180 10.05 12.93 -7.74
CA PHE A 180 10.55 13.20 -6.40
C PHE A 180 12.08 13.41 -6.41
N LYS A 181 12.55 14.36 -5.65
CA LYS A 181 13.95 14.79 -5.66
C LYS A 181 14.72 14.42 -4.40
N LYS A 182 14.02 14.25 -3.28
CA LYS A 182 14.64 14.11 -1.97
C LYS A 182 13.83 13.14 -1.09
N ILE A 183 14.53 12.36 -0.27
CA ILE A 183 13.94 11.71 0.89
C ILE A 183 14.28 12.58 2.08
N ILE A 184 13.30 13.02 2.84
CA ILE A 184 13.46 13.91 3.99
C ILE A 184 13.44 13.17 5.32
N TYR A 185 12.86 11.97 5.35
CA TYR A 185 12.84 11.11 6.53
C TYR A 185 12.75 9.63 6.14
N VAL A 186 13.41 8.77 6.90
CA VAL A 186 13.33 7.31 6.77
C VAL A 186 13.14 6.69 8.15
N ALA A 187 12.00 6.09 8.38
CA ALA A 187 11.78 5.27 9.59
C ALA A 187 12.47 3.90 9.42
N GLN A 188 13.27 3.51 10.39
CA GLN A 188 13.99 2.24 10.37
C GLN A 188 13.09 1.11 10.89
N ILE A 189 13.12 -0.05 10.21
CA ILE A 189 12.39 -1.24 10.64
C ILE A 189 12.91 -1.73 11.99
N GLN A 190 14.21 -1.65 12.20
CA GLN A 190 14.83 -2.07 13.46
C GLN A 190 14.23 -1.33 14.65
N GLU A 191 14.04 0.00 14.55
CA GLU A 191 13.41 0.80 15.61
C GLU A 191 11.97 0.35 15.88
N MET A 192 11.25 -0.10 14.85
CA MET A 192 9.88 -0.63 15.00
C MET A 192 9.86 -1.96 15.74
N VAL A 193 10.84 -2.83 15.48
CA VAL A 193 10.99 -4.13 16.17
C VAL A 193 11.42 -3.90 17.63
N GLU A 194 12.40 -3.07 17.89
CA GLU A 194 12.89 -2.73 19.22
C GLU A 194 11.81 -2.07 20.08
N SER A 195 10.98 -1.21 19.48
CA SER A 195 9.84 -0.57 20.12
C SER A 195 8.60 -1.48 20.22
N LYS A 196 8.68 -2.73 19.81
CA LYS A 196 7.58 -3.73 19.81
C LYS A 196 6.35 -3.31 18.99
N PHE A 197 6.51 -2.42 18.03
CA PHE A 197 5.46 -2.08 17.05
C PHE A 197 5.43 -3.03 15.88
N TRP A 198 6.53 -3.74 15.63
CA TRP A 198 6.64 -4.86 14.70
C TRP A 198 7.05 -6.12 15.46
N SER A 199 6.41 -7.22 15.12
CA SER A 199 6.83 -8.55 15.57
C SER A 199 8.12 -8.95 14.85
N LYS A 200 9.00 -9.67 15.55
CA LYS A 200 10.11 -10.36 14.90
C LYS A 200 9.55 -11.40 13.95
N LEU A 201 10.01 -11.38 12.71
CA LEU A 201 9.58 -12.35 11.70
C LEU A 201 10.41 -13.63 11.81
N GLU A 202 9.75 -14.76 11.88
CA GLU A 202 10.33 -16.08 11.74
C GLU A 202 9.95 -16.66 10.38
N TYR A 203 10.96 -16.99 9.57
CA TYR A 203 10.75 -17.51 8.23
C TYR A 203 10.88 -19.03 8.20
N GLN A 204 9.89 -19.66 7.60
CA GLN A 204 9.94 -21.08 7.26
C GLN A 204 9.69 -21.22 5.76
N SER A 205 10.49 -22.04 5.09
CA SER A 205 10.34 -22.31 3.66
C SER A 205 9.94 -23.76 3.43
N TYR A 206 9.25 -23.98 2.32
CA TYR A 206 9.03 -25.30 1.76
C TYR A 206 9.54 -25.30 0.30
N ASP A 207 9.93 -26.48 -0.16
CA ASP A 207 10.51 -26.62 -1.49
C ASP A 207 9.53 -26.16 -2.58
N PHE A 208 9.99 -25.22 -3.37
CA PHE A 208 9.30 -24.71 -4.53
C PHE A 208 10.28 -24.60 -5.71
N ASN A 209 10.02 -25.34 -6.78
CA ASN A 209 10.83 -25.25 -8.00
C ASN A 209 10.41 -24.01 -8.81
N THR A 210 11.34 -23.09 -9.00
CA THR A 210 11.14 -21.86 -9.77
C THR A 210 11.40 -22.02 -11.28
N GLY A 211 11.90 -23.17 -11.72
CA GLY A 211 12.27 -23.41 -13.13
C GLY A 211 11.11 -23.30 -14.13
N ASP A 212 9.88 -23.53 -13.66
CA ASP A 212 8.66 -23.41 -14.47
C ASP A 212 8.10 -21.98 -14.52
N LEU A 213 8.67 -21.04 -13.76
CA LEU A 213 8.18 -19.66 -13.71
C LEU A 213 8.71 -18.85 -14.89
N ILE A 214 7.79 -18.20 -15.59
CA ILE A 214 8.08 -17.34 -16.73
C ILE A 214 7.68 -15.91 -16.36
N TYR A 215 8.56 -14.95 -16.59
CA TYR A 215 8.23 -13.54 -16.38
C TYR A 215 7.14 -13.09 -17.35
N ASN A 216 6.34 -12.11 -16.90
CA ASN A 216 5.36 -11.44 -17.75
C ASN A 216 6.07 -10.56 -18.81
N THR A 217 5.31 -9.99 -19.73
CA THR A 217 5.84 -9.16 -20.83
C THR A 217 6.63 -7.93 -20.37
N THR A 218 6.46 -7.49 -19.13
CA THR A 218 7.20 -6.36 -18.55
C THR A 218 8.46 -6.82 -17.81
N GLY A 219 8.64 -8.11 -17.56
CA GLY A 219 9.74 -8.62 -16.74
C GLY A 219 9.68 -8.21 -15.26
N ALA A 220 8.56 -7.62 -14.82
CA ALA A 220 8.41 -7.09 -13.47
C ALA A 220 7.81 -8.09 -12.47
N GLU A 221 7.11 -9.08 -12.96
CA GLU A 221 6.47 -10.14 -12.17
C GLU A 221 6.38 -11.42 -13.02
N TYR A 222 6.19 -12.55 -12.39
CA TYR A 222 5.89 -13.79 -13.11
C TYR A 222 4.51 -13.73 -13.76
N SER A 223 4.36 -14.41 -14.90
CA SER A 223 3.06 -14.50 -15.56
C SER A 223 2.07 -15.33 -14.74
N ASN A 224 0.84 -14.88 -14.65
CA ASN A 224 -0.20 -15.59 -13.90
C ASN A 224 -0.41 -17.03 -14.38
N SER A 225 -0.24 -17.29 -15.68
CA SER A 225 -0.33 -18.64 -16.25
C SER A 225 0.77 -19.57 -15.75
N SER A 226 2.03 -19.11 -15.73
CA SER A 226 3.15 -19.91 -15.21
C SER A 226 3.03 -20.15 -13.71
N ILE A 227 2.59 -19.15 -12.92
CA ILE A 227 2.35 -19.31 -11.50
C ILE A 227 1.28 -20.37 -11.23
N LYS A 228 0.12 -20.30 -11.92
CA LYS A 228 -0.95 -21.29 -11.77
C LYS A 228 -0.51 -22.70 -12.16
N LYS A 229 0.26 -22.83 -13.26
CA LYS A 229 0.81 -24.11 -13.70
C LYS A 229 1.76 -24.69 -12.64
N ALA A 230 2.74 -23.92 -12.19
CA ALA A 230 3.69 -24.32 -11.15
C ALA A 230 2.98 -24.71 -9.85
N TYR A 231 1.99 -23.94 -9.44
CA TYR A 231 1.18 -24.20 -8.25
C TYR A 231 0.52 -25.59 -8.30
N LYS A 232 -0.15 -25.92 -9.42
CA LYS A 232 -0.80 -27.21 -9.63
C LYS A 232 0.21 -28.36 -9.71
N ASN A 233 1.24 -28.22 -10.56
CA ASN A 233 2.25 -29.26 -10.79
C ASN A 233 2.95 -29.65 -9.49
N GLN A 234 3.21 -28.71 -8.61
CA GLN A 234 3.92 -28.92 -7.36
C GLN A 234 2.99 -29.19 -6.17
N LYS A 235 1.68 -29.34 -6.42
CA LYS A 235 0.66 -29.65 -5.41
C LYS A 235 0.70 -28.70 -4.19
N ILE A 236 0.84 -27.41 -4.46
CA ILE A 236 1.05 -26.40 -3.40
C ILE A 236 -0.13 -26.34 -2.43
N SER A 237 -1.38 -26.53 -2.86
CA SER A 237 -2.54 -26.61 -1.96
C SER A 237 -2.34 -27.67 -0.87
N GLY A 238 -1.85 -28.88 -1.22
CA GLY A 238 -1.57 -29.93 -0.24
C GLY A 238 -0.46 -29.55 0.73
N LYS A 239 0.60 -28.88 0.26
CA LYS A 239 1.67 -28.36 1.13
C LYS A 239 1.14 -27.29 2.11
N ILE A 240 0.24 -26.42 1.64
CA ILE A 240 -0.41 -25.40 2.48
C ILE A 240 -1.28 -26.06 3.56
N VAL A 241 -2.11 -27.04 3.18
CA VAL A 241 -2.97 -27.79 4.14
C VAL A 241 -2.12 -28.40 5.25
N LYS A 242 -1.08 -29.17 4.87
CA LYS A 242 -0.14 -29.76 5.83
C LYS A 242 0.49 -28.69 6.73
N LYS A 243 0.89 -27.54 6.14
CA LYS A 243 1.51 -26.46 6.92
C LYS A 243 0.53 -25.82 7.91
N VAL A 244 -0.73 -25.65 7.54
CA VAL A 244 -1.78 -25.15 8.44
C VAL A 244 -2.04 -26.13 9.60
N GLU A 245 -1.96 -27.45 9.35
CA GLU A 245 -2.05 -28.46 10.39
C GLU A 245 -0.88 -28.40 11.36
N GLU A 246 0.35 -28.25 10.86
CA GLU A 246 1.56 -28.10 11.68
C GLU A 246 1.53 -26.83 12.56
N LEU A 247 0.89 -25.77 12.09
CA LEU A 247 0.75 -24.48 12.76
C LEU A 247 -0.47 -24.43 13.69
N TYR A 248 -0.77 -25.51 14.40
CA TYR A 248 -1.96 -25.65 15.26
C TYR A 248 -2.07 -24.59 16.36
N ASP A 249 -0.95 -24.00 16.78
CA ASP A 249 -0.84 -22.95 17.78
C ASP A 249 -1.16 -21.54 17.24
N ARG A 250 -1.23 -21.36 15.91
CA ARG A 250 -1.53 -20.07 15.27
C ARG A 250 -3.04 -19.84 15.19
N ARG A 251 -3.46 -18.63 15.54
CA ARG A 251 -4.89 -18.26 15.64
C ARG A 251 -5.42 -17.57 14.40
N SER A 252 -4.57 -16.83 13.70
CA SER A 252 -4.95 -16.04 12.52
C SER A 252 -3.95 -16.23 11.38
N ILE A 253 -4.33 -16.99 10.36
CA ILE A 253 -3.47 -17.37 9.25
C ILE A 253 -3.99 -16.73 7.96
N LEU A 254 -3.18 -15.86 7.35
CA LEU A 254 -3.48 -15.26 6.05
C LEU A 254 -2.72 -16.02 4.94
N ILE A 255 -3.46 -16.59 3.99
CA ILE A 255 -2.89 -17.42 2.93
C ILE A 255 -3.02 -16.69 1.59
N ALA A 256 -1.91 -16.39 0.92
CA ALA A 256 -1.91 -15.82 -0.43
C ALA A 256 -1.83 -16.93 -1.48
N VAL A 257 -2.78 -16.95 -2.40
CA VAL A 257 -2.84 -17.93 -3.51
C VAL A 257 -2.98 -17.25 -4.88
N PRO A 258 -2.64 -17.97 -5.99
CA PRO A 258 -2.55 -17.35 -7.31
C PRO A 258 -3.90 -17.15 -8.01
N SER A 259 -4.97 -17.77 -7.56
CA SER A 259 -6.28 -17.67 -8.23
C SER A 259 -7.45 -17.90 -7.29
N ILE A 260 -8.62 -17.45 -7.72
CA ILE A 260 -9.89 -17.62 -7.00
C ILE A 260 -10.22 -19.11 -6.83
N ASP A 261 -9.98 -19.92 -7.88
CA ASP A 261 -10.23 -21.36 -7.82
C ASP A 261 -9.39 -22.04 -6.72
N GLU A 262 -8.11 -21.66 -6.61
CA GLU A 262 -7.25 -22.19 -5.55
C GLU A 262 -7.65 -21.69 -4.16
N ALA A 263 -8.12 -20.43 -4.04
CA ALA A 263 -8.67 -19.92 -2.79
C ALA A 263 -9.92 -20.69 -2.36
N LYS A 264 -10.85 -20.92 -3.28
CA LYS A 264 -12.05 -21.73 -3.04
C LYS A 264 -11.72 -23.19 -2.73
N ALA A 265 -10.75 -23.79 -3.41
CA ALA A 265 -10.31 -25.16 -3.10
C ALA A 265 -9.80 -25.28 -1.66
N LEU A 266 -9.06 -24.29 -1.14
CA LEU A 266 -8.60 -24.31 0.24
C LEU A 266 -9.74 -24.21 1.25
N THR A 267 -10.88 -23.60 0.91
CA THR A 267 -12.03 -23.55 1.83
C THR A 267 -12.68 -24.92 2.06
N THR A 268 -12.51 -25.85 1.14
CA THR A 268 -13.00 -27.23 1.28
C THR A 268 -11.98 -28.14 1.97
N LEU A 269 -10.70 -27.79 1.89
CA LEU A 269 -9.61 -28.60 2.43
C LEU A 269 -9.22 -28.23 3.86
N ILE A 270 -9.43 -26.98 4.24
CA ILE A 270 -9.04 -26.46 5.56
C ILE A 270 -10.30 -26.06 6.33
N PRO A 271 -10.65 -26.76 7.42
CA PRO A 271 -11.70 -26.33 8.32
C PRO A 271 -11.45 -24.89 8.81
N SER A 272 -12.51 -24.10 8.97
CA SER A 272 -12.41 -22.69 9.38
C SER A 272 -11.57 -21.80 8.45
N CYS A 273 -11.61 -22.08 7.13
CA CYS A 273 -11.04 -21.24 6.09
C CYS A 273 -12.14 -20.66 5.18
N LYS A 274 -12.08 -19.36 4.89
CA LYS A 274 -12.89 -18.71 3.87
C LYS A 274 -12.00 -18.04 2.83
N ALA A 275 -12.53 -17.90 1.61
CA ALA A 275 -11.83 -17.22 0.51
C ALA A 275 -12.23 -15.75 0.44
N VAL A 276 -11.26 -14.85 0.11
CA VAL A 276 -11.50 -13.42 -0.11
C VAL A 276 -10.80 -12.97 -1.41
N TYR A 277 -11.58 -12.39 -2.34
CA TYR A 277 -11.11 -11.99 -3.67
C TYR A 277 -11.87 -10.76 -4.19
N SER A 278 -11.37 -10.12 -5.28
CA SER A 278 -11.88 -8.84 -5.79
C SER A 278 -13.36 -8.87 -6.19
N ASP A 279 -13.78 -9.94 -6.85
CA ASP A 279 -15.12 -10.08 -7.46
C ASP A 279 -16.18 -10.53 -6.45
N MET A 280 -15.79 -10.71 -5.17
CA MET A 280 -16.70 -11.03 -4.08
C MET A 280 -17.58 -9.81 -3.73
N PRO A 281 -18.88 -9.99 -3.44
CA PRO A 281 -19.72 -8.92 -2.93
C PRO A 281 -19.11 -8.21 -1.74
N SER A 282 -19.18 -6.88 -1.73
CA SER A 282 -18.51 -6.06 -0.72
C SER A 282 -18.97 -6.39 0.71
N GLN A 283 -20.25 -6.68 0.88
CA GLN A 283 -20.82 -7.04 2.18
C GLN A 283 -20.28 -8.39 2.68
N GLU A 284 -20.29 -9.42 1.84
CA GLU A 284 -19.77 -10.75 2.17
C GLU A 284 -18.28 -10.70 2.51
N ARG A 285 -17.52 -9.89 1.76
CA ARG A 285 -16.10 -9.66 2.04
C ARG A 285 -15.89 -9.02 3.41
N LYS A 286 -16.70 -8.01 3.75
CA LYS A 286 -16.64 -7.33 5.04
C LYS A 286 -16.93 -8.30 6.18
N GLU A 287 -18.01 -9.07 6.08
CA GLU A 287 -18.41 -10.07 7.08
C GLU A 287 -17.32 -11.14 7.29
N THR A 288 -16.75 -11.67 6.19
CA THR A 288 -15.65 -12.64 6.27
C THR A 288 -14.43 -12.08 7.00
N LEU A 289 -14.07 -10.82 6.74
CA LEU A 289 -12.94 -10.17 7.41
C LEU A 289 -13.25 -9.87 8.89
N GLU A 290 -14.48 -9.55 9.24
CA GLU A 290 -14.92 -9.37 10.63
C GLU A 290 -14.89 -10.70 11.40
N GLU A 291 -15.34 -11.80 10.80
CA GLU A 291 -15.19 -13.14 11.39
C GLU A 291 -13.73 -13.52 11.61
N PHE A 292 -12.85 -13.20 10.67
CA PHE A 292 -11.42 -13.45 10.80
C PHE A 292 -10.80 -12.60 11.92
N LYS A 293 -11.10 -11.32 11.97
CA LYS A 293 -10.61 -10.41 13.02
C LYS A 293 -11.17 -10.72 14.41
N SER A 294 -12.37 -11.30 14.49
CA SER A 294 -12.96 -11.71 15.77
C SER A 294 -12.51 -13.09 16.23
N GLY A 295 -11.66 -13.78 15.46
CA GLY A 295 -11.16 -15.13 15.77
C GLY A 295 -12.18 -16.25 15.55
N LYS A 296 -13.37 -15.96 14.99
CA LYS A 296 -14.35 -17.00 14.57
C LYS A 296 -13.83 -17.82 13.39
N LEU A 297 -12.99 -17.21 12.57
CA LEU A 297 -12.37 -17.80 11.40
C LEU A 297 -10.86 -17.82 11.59
N ARG A 298 -10.25 -18.99 11.51
CA ARG A 298 -8.80 -19.15 11.73
C ARG A 298 -7.98 -18.80 10.48
N CYS A 299 -8.48 -19.14 9.29
CA CYS A 299 -7.75 -18.99 8.04
C CYS A 299 -8.52 -18.14 7.02
N VAL A 300 -7.82 -17.29 6.30
CA VAL A 300 -8.34 -16.60 5.12
C VAL A 300 -7.42 -16.83 3.94
N ALA A 301 -7.96 -17.44 2.87
CA ALA A 301 -7.28 -17.58 1.58
C ALA A 301 -7.61 -16.37 0.70
N GLN A 302 -6.61 -15.59 0.31
CA GLN A 302 -6.81 -14.34 -0.43
C GLN A 302 -6.12 -14.32 -1.80
N VAL A 303 -6.71 -13.57 -2.73
CA VAL A 303 -6.17 -13.35 -4.07
C VAL A 303 -5.97 -11.85 -4.30
N ASN A 304 -4.76 -11.36 -4.11
CA ASN A 304 -4.28 -9.99 -4.41
C ASN A 304 -5.01 -8.80 -3.74
N ILE A 305 -5.87 -9.00 -2.75
CA ILE A 305 -6.66 -7.90 -2.17
C ILE A 305 -6.25 -7.48 -0.77
N LEU A 306 -5.66 -8.35 0.02
CA LEU A 306 -5.25 -8.03 1.39
C LEU A 306 -3.76 -7.64 1.52
N SER A 307 -3.11 -7.38 0.39
CA SER A 307 -1.73 -6.88 0.37
C SER A 307 -1.63 -5.38 0.70
N VAL A 308 -2.74 -4.63 0.62
CA VAL A 308 -2.77 -3.18 0.90
C VAL A 308 -4.07 -2.80 1.60
N GLY A 309 -3.97 -1.93 2.61
CA GLY A 309 -5.13 -1.43 3.35
C GLY A 309 -5.76 -2.40 4.35
N PHE A 310 -5.30 -3.65 4.41
CA PHE A 310 -5.74 -4.58 5.44
C PHE A 310 -4.94 -4.32 6.73
N ASP A 311 -5.61 -3.96 7.80
CA ASP A 311 -5.03 -3.68 9.11
C ASP A 311 -5.61 -4.68 10.14
N TYR A 312 -4.74 -5.58 10.61
CA TYR A 312 -5.08 -6.57 11.62
C TYR A 312 -3.86 -6.87 12.49
N PRO A 313 -3.67 -6.12 13.60
CA PRO A 313 -2.50 -6.25 14.46
C PRO A 313 -2.31 -7.63 15.11
N GLU A 314 -3.37 -8.43 15.21
CA GLU A 314 -3.34 -9.78 15.78
C GLU A 314 -3.07 -10.88 14.75
N LEU A 315 -2.74 -10.50 13.50
CA LEU A 315 -2.32 -11.47 12.49
C LEU A 315 -0.99 -12.11 12.91
N ASP A 316 -0.99 -13.41 13.13
CA ASP A 316 0.16 -14.12 13.70
C ASP A 316 0.87 -15.08 12.73
N CYS A 317 0.28 -15.30 11.54
CA CYS A 317 0.91 -16.12 10.52
C CYS A 317 0.51 -15.70 9.09
N ILE A 318 1.48 -15.75 8.18
CA ILE A 318 1.28 -15.54 6.75
C ILE A 318 1.86 -16.73 5.98
N ILE A 319 1.05 -17.34 5.11
CA ILE A 319 1.49 -18.38 4.19
C ILE A 319 1.46 -17.84 2.75
N THR A 320 2.61 -17.83 2.10
CA THR A 320 2.75 -17.40 0.70
C THR A 320 2.72 -18.60 -0.23
N GLY A 321 1.54 -19.00 -0.69
CA GLY A 321 1.37 -20.01 -1.73
C GLY A 321 1.60 -19.46 -3.15
N ARG A 322 1.75 -18.15 -3.30
CA ARG A 322 2.02 -17.49 -4.57
C ARG A 322 3.45 -16.98 -4.63
N PRO A 323 4.29 -17.47 -5.57
CA PRO A 323 5.59 -16.87 -5.83
C PRO A 323 5.44 -15.46 -6.39
N THR A 324 6.39 -14.59 -6.08
CA THR A 324 6.43 -13.21 -6.59
C THR A 324 7.87 -12.77 -6.84
N ALA A 325 8.08 -12.02 -7.91
CA ALA A 325 9.32 -11.29 -8.18
C ALA A 325 9.25 -9.84 -7.65
N SER A 326 8.07 -9.40 -7.19
CA SER A 326 7.84 -8.03 -6.71
C SER A 326 8.24 -7.87 -5.24
N LEU A 327 9.42 -7.29 -5.01
CA LEU A 327 9.88 -6.94 -3.65
C LEU A 327 8.90 -6.01 -2.91
N SER A 328 8.28 -5.07 -3.62
CA SER A 328 7.29 -4.15 -3.05
C SER A 328 6.05 -4.90 -2.54
N TRP A 329 5.53 -5.84 -3.35
CA TRP A 329 4.41 -6.68 -2.94
C TRP A 329 4.76 -7.53 -1.71
N TRP A 330 5.92 -8.20 -1.77
CA TRP A 330 6.43 -9.00 -0.67
C TRP A 330 6.53 -8.21 0.63
N TYR A 331 7.21 -7.07 0.58
CA TYR A 331 7.41 -6.20 1.73
C TYR A 331 6.09 -5.70 2.34
N GLN A 332 5.14 -5.29 1.50
CA GLN A 332 3.82 -4.85 1.95
C GLN A 332 2.99 -6.00 2.52
N PHE A 333 3.14 -7.20 1.99
CA PHE A 333 2.39 -8.37 2.43
C PHE A 333 2.91 -8.92 3.76
N VAL A 334 4.21 -9.10 3.92
CA VAL A 334 4.80 -9.61 5.18
C VAL A 334 4.81 -8.57 6.30
N GLY A 335 4.65 -7.31 6.00
CA GLY A 335 4.53 -6.23 6.96
C GLY A 335 3.12 -6.05 7.55
N ARG A 336 2.21 -7.03 7.29
CA ARG A 336 0.85 -7.01 7.85
C ARG A 336 0.82 -7.62 9.22
#